data_06ba01416e65efaac1d4907de9b1207f
#
_entry.id   06ba01416e65efaac1d4907de9b1207f
#
_cell.length_a   1.000
_cell.length_b   1.000
_cell.length_c   1.000
_cell.angle_alpha   90.00
_cell.angle_beta   90.00
_cell.angle_gamma   90.00
#
_symmetry.space_group_name_H-M   'P 1'
#
loop_
_entity.id
_entity.type
_entity.pdbx_description
1 polymer ?
#
loop_
_entity_poly.entity_id
_entity_poly.type
_entity_poly.pdbx_seq_one_letter_code
_entity_poly.pdbx_strand_id
1 'polypeptide(L)'
;ARENINLYDPAEHRSDLSLAQCQKLFDQKFVAGLDKMFMCGNFGEPAAADSAMDIFKYFRTTNSNITLGMNTNGSVRNTAWWRELAQVFNRPLDYVVFSIDGLEDTNHVYRRNTAWHKIVENAESFVAAGGSAHWDMLIYEHNQHQIDQCRQLARDMGFTWFRAKVSKRFVTTPVHFLNPPDGYSLPNTKTGAISCHAMNEQSIYVAANGHVLPCCWFGGEVFSLDAHAQELLSDWAQLSRSWDHAPHRICQATCAEDTQGTSFSKQWKIEEQLK
;
A
#
# COMPACT_ATOMS: atom_id res chain seq x y z
N ALA A 1 13.31 -0.51 -7.39
CA ALA A 1 12.64 -1.80 -7.70
C ALA A 1 11.55 -1.68 -8.78
N ARG A 2 11.30 -0.48 -9.34
CA ARG A 2 10.23 -0.25 -10.34
C ARG A 2 10.75 0.17 -11.72
N GLU A 3 12.04 0.21 -11.93
CA GLU A 3 12.66 0.65 -13.18
C GLU A 3 12.28 -0.18 -14.42
N ASN A 4 11.67 -1.35 -14.25
CA ASN A 4 11.29 -2.23 -15.36
C ASN A 4 9.78 -2.38 -15.57
N ILE A 5 8.94 -1.62 -14.85
CA ILE A 5 7.52 -1.52 -15.17
C ILE A 5 7.32 -0.19 -15.91
N ASN A 6 8.00 -0.04 -17.03
CA ASN A 6 7.85 1.10 -17.94
C ASN A 6 6.54 0.98 -18.74
N LEU A 7 5.42 1.10 -18.04
CA LEU A 7 4.16 1.53 -18.64
C LEU A 7 3.87 3.01 -18.29
N TYR A 8 4.86 3.70 -17.73
CA TYR A 8 4.73 5.05 -17.19
C TYR A 8 5.81 5.97 -17.73
N ASP A 9 5.43 7.14 -18.16
CA ASP A 9 6.36 8.25 -18.28
C ASP A 9 6.76 8.73 -16.86
N PRO A 10 8.02 8.56 -16.45
CA PRO A 10 8.47 9.01 -15.13
C PRO A 10 8.29 10.51 -14.90
N ALA A 11 8.13 11.30 -15.96
CA ALA A 11 7.93 12.75 -15.88
C ALA A 11 6.52 13.11 -15.42
N GLU A 12 5.49 12.33 -15.77
CA GLU A 12 4.11 12.57 -15.34
C GLU A 12 3.85 12.20 -13.88
N HIS A 13 4.70 11.35 -13.27
CA HIS A 13 4.49 10.80 -11.93
C HIS A 13 5.42 11.38 -10.85
N ARG A 14 6.16 12.44 -11.15
CA ARG A 14 7.04 13.12 -10.18
C ARG A 14 6.36 14.17 -9.33
N SER A 15 5.06 14.36 -9.49
CA SER A 15 4.31 15.31 -8.68
C SER A 15 3.73 14.63 -7.44
N ASP A 16 3.98 15.21 -6.28
CA ASP A 16 3.29 14.84 -5.05
C ASP A 16 2.03 15.68 -4.88
N LEU A 17 0.99 15.08 -4.33
CA LEU A 17 -0.24 15.79 -4.00
C LEU A 17 0.03 16.78 -2.86
N SER A 18 -0.14 18.08 -3.10
CA SER A 18 -0.04 19.08 -2.07
C SER A 18 -1.26 19.08 -1.13
N LEU A 19 -1.11 19.63 0.07
CA LEU A 19 -2.25 19.79 1.00
C LEU A 19 -3.42 20.53 0.36
N ALA A 20 -3.14 21.61 -0.38
CA ALA A 20 -4.19 22.42 -1.03
C ALA A 20 -4.95 21.61 -2.11
N GLN A 21 -4.26 20.81 -2.90
CA GLN A 21 -4.88 19.90 -3.87
C GLN A 21 -5.70 18.82 -3.17
N CYS A 22 -5.17 18.25 -2.09
CA CYS A 22 -5.87 17.26 -1.28
C CYS A 22 -7.16 17.85 -0.68
N GLN A 23 -7.12 19.05 -0.12
CA GLN A 23 -8.31 19.74 0.43
C GLN A 23 -9.35 20.10 -0.65
N LYS A 24 -8.91 20.35 -1.88
CA LYS A 24 -9.81 20.59 -3.02
C LYS A 24 -10.49 19.31 -3.48
N LEU A 25 -9.78 18.17 -3.47
CA LEU A 25 -10.33 16.86 -3.84
C LEU A 25 -11.23 16.29 -2.75
N PHE A 26 -10.88 16.50 -1.50
CA PHE A 26 -11.54 15.95 -0.32
C PHE A 26 -11.90 17.09 0.63
N ASP A 27 -13.07 17.68 0.44
CA ASP A 27 -13.56 18.72 1.34
C ASP A 27 -13.87 18.15 2.75
N GLN A 28 -14.07 19.04 3.71
CA GLN A 28 -14.31 18.62 5.09
C GLN A 28 -15.55 17.74 5.25
N LYS A 29 -16.60 17.96 4.44
CA LYS A 29 -17.83 17.16 4.48
C LYS A 29 -17.56 15.73 4.00
N PHE A 30 -16.78 15.59 2.94
CA PHE A 30 -16.37 14.29 2.42
C PHE A 30 -15.50 13.55 3.44
N VAL A 31 -14.47 14.21 3.98
CA VAL A 31 -13.55 13.60 4.98
C VAL A 31 -14.30 13.21 6.25
N ALA A 32 -15.28 14.00 6.70
CA ALA A 32 -16.09 13.66 7.87
C ALA A 32 -16.89 12.36 7.74
N GLY A 33 -17.20 11.92 6.50
CA GLY A 33 -17.89 10.67 6.20
C GLY A 33 -16.99 9.46 5.95
N LEU A 34 -15.67 9.62 6.00
CA LEU A 34 -14.74 8.51 5.71
C LEU A 34 -14.46 7.66 6.94
N ASP A 35 -14.46 6.35 6.76
CA ASP A 35 -14.01 5.38 7.79
C ASP A 35 -12.47 5.26 7.81
N LYS A 36 -11.82 5.41 6.65
CA LYS A 36 -10.38 5.15 6.52
C LYS A 36 -9.73 6.00 5.42
N MET A 37 -8.52 6.47 5.69
CA MET A 37 -7.60 7.00 4.69
C MET A 37 -6.27 6.26 4.77
N PHE A 38 -5.72 5.90 3.59
CA PHE A 38 -4.51 5.11 3.52
C PHE A 38 -3.59 5.55 2.38
N MET A 39 -2.33 5.83 2.70
CA MET A 39 -1.31 6.12 1.69
C MET A 39 -0.56 4.85 1.32
N CYS A 40 -0.73 4.33 0.10
CA CYS A 40 -0.19 3.02 -0.29
C CYS A 40 1.14 3.07 -1.08
N GLY A 41 1.56 4.21 -1.57
CA GLY A 41 2.86 4.37 -2.23
C GLY A 41 3.09 3.46 -3.45
N ASN A 42 2.10 3.30 -4.33
CA ASN A 42 2.21 2.42 -5.49
C ASN A 42 3.36 2.81 -6.42
N PHE A 43 3.65 4.09 -6.56
CA PHE A 43 4.66 4.64 -7.48
C PHE A 43 5.73 5.47 -6.78
N GLY A 44 5.65 5.61 -5.48
CA GLY A 44 6.59 6.39 -4.69
C GLY A 44 6.68 5.88 -3.25
N GLU A 45 7.26 6.70 -2.41
CA GLU A 45 7.36 6.51 -0.97
C GLU A 45 6.52 7.59 -0.29
N PRO A 46 5.38 7.26 0.32
CA PRO A 46 4.49 8.27 0.91
C PRO A 46 5.17 9.17 1.94
N ALA A 47 6.06 8.61 2.76
CA ALA A 47 6.79 9.39 3.75
C ALA A 47 7.77 10.39 3.10
N ALA A 48 8.13 10.24 1.81
CA ALA A 48 8.98 11.19 1.11
C ALA A 48 8.23 12.45 0.65
N ALA A 49 6.90 12.37 0.44
CA ALA A 49 6.09 13.49 -0.02
C ALA A 49 6.08 14.62 1.02
N ASP A 50 6.35 15.84 0.57
CA ASP A 50 6.52 16.99 1.47
C ASP A 50 5.26 17.27 2.30
N SER A 51 4.09 17.13 1.70
CA SER A 51 2.80 17.38 2.37
C SER A 51 2.23 16.17 3.13
N ALA A 52 2.93 15.03 3.21
CA ALA A 52 2.37 13.81 3.81
C ALA A 52 1.88 14.02 5.24
N MET A 53 2.70 14.65 6.09
CA MET A 53 2.34 14.93 7.49
C MET A 53 1.12 15.85 7.58
N ASP A 54 1.09 16.92 6.80
CA ASP A 54 0.00 17.89 6.81
C ASP A 54 -1.30 17.30 6.30
N ILE A 55 -1.23 16.40 5.30
CA ILE A 55 -2.40 15.66 4.82
C ILE A 55 -2.93 14.73 5.92
N PHE A 56 -2.08 13.95 6.60
CA PHE A 56 -2.53 13.12 7.73
C PHE A 56 -3.17 13.96 8.84
N LYS A 57 -2.58 15.09 9.20
CA LYS A 57 -3.16 16.03 10.18
C LYS A 57 -4.50 16.58 9.72
N TYR A 58 -4.64 16.95 8.45
CA TYR A 58 -5.90 17.42 7.90
C TYR A 58 -7.02 16.38 8.05
N PHE A 59 -6.77 15.13 7.66
CA PHE A 59 -7.75 14.05 7.80
C PHE A 59 -8.11 13.81 9.27
N ARG A 60 -7.12 13.73 10.16
CA ARG A 60 -7.33 13.52 11.60
C ARG A 60 -8.09 14.66 12.27
N THR A 61 -7.76 15.90 11.97
CA THR A 61 -8.44 17.06 12.57
C THR A 61 -9.85 17.25 12.05
N THR A 62 -10.09 16.90 10.77
CA THR A 62 -11.43 16.97 10.17
C THR A 62 -12.33 15.82 10.64
N ASN A 63 -11.77 14.63 10.82
CA ASN A 63 -12.48 13.45 11.29
C ASN A 63 -11.65 12.75 12.37
N SER A 64 -11.98 13.01 13.63
CA SER A 64 -11.28 12.39 14.76
C SER A 64 -11.44 10.87 14.83
N ASN A 65 -12.44 10.29 14.16
CA ASN A 65 -12.73 8.85 14.16
C ASN A 65 -12.12 8.09 12.98
N ILE A 66 -11.59 8.77 11.99
CA ILE A 66 -11.01 8.12 10.81
C ILE A 66 -9.85 7.18 11.20
N THR A 67 -9.77 6.03 10.56
CA THR A 67 -8.58 5.18 10.61
C THR A 67 -7.53 5.70 9.63
N LEU A 68 -6.32 5.93 10.09
CA LEU A 68 -5.19 6.33 9.26
C LEU A 68 -4.23 5.15 9.05
N GLY A 69 -3.73 5.03 7.83
CA GLY A 69 -2.74 4.01 7.51
C GLY A 69 -1.74 4.47 6.44
N MET A 70 -0.56 3.82 6.42
CA MET A 70 0.46 4.10 5.44
C MET A 70 1.32 2.86 5.16
N ASN A 71 1.69 2.65 3.90
CA ASN A 71 2.81 1.78 3.54
C ASN A 71 4.07 2.61 3.35
N THR A 72 5.21 2.11 3.81
CA THR A 72 6.51 2.78 3.68
C THR A 72 7.64 1.76 3.54
N ASN A 73 8.75 2.17 2.96
CA ASN A 73 10.01 1.43 3.06
C ASN A 73 10.80 1.76 4.34
N GLY A 74 10.36 2.77 5.11
CA GLY A 74 10.92 3.16 6.39
C GLY A 74 12.25 3.93 6.34
N SER A 75 12.90 4.10 5.18
CA SER A 75 14.27 4.63 5.12
C SER A 75 14.38 6.15 4.91
N VAL A 76 13.25 6.84 4.79
CA VAL A 76 13.21 8.30 4.59
C VAL A 76 12.82 9.02 5.87
N ARG A 77 13.02 10.35 5.88
CA ARG A 77 12.78 11.21 7.05
C ARG A 77 13.72 10.89 8.22
N ASN A 78 13.58 11.63 9.30
CA ASN A 78 14.34 11.44 10.54
C ASN A 78 13.43 10.94 11.67
N THR A 79 14.01 10.51 12.75
CA THR A 79 13.31 9.96 13.92
C THR A 79 12.30 10.95 14.53
N ALA A 80 12.54 12.26 14.42
CA ALA A 80 11.60 13.26 14.92
C ALA A 80 10.28 13.26 14.12
N TRP A 81 10.37 13.13 12.79
CA TRP A 81 9.21 13.02 11.92
C TRP A 81 8.39 11.75 12.24
N TRP A 82 9.06 10.62 12.47
CA TRP A 82 8.39 9.37 12.81
C TRP A 82 7.71 9.42 14.20
N ARG A 83 8.32 10.08 15.18
CA ARG A 83 7.67 10.34 16.47
C ARG A 83 6.45 11.24 16.33
N GLU A 84 6.53 12.27 15.50
CA GLU A 84 5.39 13.14 15.20
C GLU A 84 4.26 12.38 14.51
N LEU A 85 4.59 11.51 13.53
CA LEU A 85 3.60 10.67 12.87
C LEU A 85 2.86 9.77 13.86
N ALA A 86 3.54 9.19 14.84
CA ALA A 86 2.92 8.37 15.88
C ALA A 86 1.92 9.17 16.72
N GLN A 87 2.12 10.48 16.92
CA GLN A 87 1.16 11.32 17.62
C GLN A 87 -0.10 11.62 16.79
N VAL A 88 0.01 11.60 15.45
CA VAL A 88 -1.13 11.75 14.54
C VAL A 88 -1.87 10.40 14.40
N PHE A 89 -1.13 9.30 14.40
CA PHE A 89 -1.62 7.91 14.35
C PHE A 89 -1.89 7.40 15.76
N ASN A 90 -2.82 8.04 16.46
CA ASN A 90 -3.04 7.87 17.91
C ASN A 90 -4.30 7.05 18.25
N ARG A 91 -4.92 6.40 17.25
CA ARG A 91 -6.10 5.57 17.48
C ARG A 91 -5.74 4.08 17.40
N PRO A 92 -6.51 3.21 18.07
CA PRO A 92 -6.21 1.77 18.13
C PRO A 92 -6.16 1.06 16.77
N LEU A 93 -6.86 1.60 15.75
CA LEU A 93 -6.90 1.03 14.41
C LEU A 93 -5.94 1.71 13.42
N ASP A 94 -5.22 2.74 13.83
CA ASP A 94 -4.20 3.37 13.00
C ASP A 94 -2.95 2.49 12.92
N TYR A 95 -2.30 2.44 11.76
CA TYR A 95 -1.10 1.63 11.60
C TYR A 95 -0.19 2.09 10.47
N VAL A 96 1.09 1.80 10.60
CA VAL A 96 2.08 1.96 9.53
C VAL A 96 2.62 0.58 9.15
N VAL A 97 2.56 0.27 7.86
CA VAL A 97 3.14 -0.96 7.30
C VAL A 97 4.55 -0.66 6.80
N PHE A 98 5.53 -1.19 7.49
CA PHE A 98 6.92 -1.18 7.05
C PHE A 98 7.15 -2.34 6.09
N SER A 99 7.41 -2.01 4.84
CA SER A 99 7.70 -2.98 3.77
C SER A 99 9.19 -3.31 3.79
N ILE A 100 9.56 -4.31 4.59
CA ILE A 100 10.94 -4.74 4.81
C ILE A 100 11.08 -6.18 4.31
N ASP A 101 11.99 -6.42 3.35
CA ASP A 101 12.06 -7.67 2.62
C ASP A 101 13.35 -8.46 2.93
N GLY A 102 13.59 -8.69 4.21
CA GLY A 102 14.74 -9.41 4.75
C GLY A 102 15.47 -8.62 5.83
N LEU A 103 16.68 -9.04 6.18
CA LEU A 103 17.57 -8.37 7.10
C LEU A 103 18.53 -7.42 6.36
N GLU A 104 19.55 -6.92 7.04
CA GLU A 104 20.50 -5.94 6.50
C GLU A 104 21.18 -6.39 5.20
N ASP A 105 21.53 -7.67 5.13
CA ASP A 105 22.25 -8.28 4.01
C ASP A 105 21.36 -8.60 2.80
N THR A 106 20.04 -8.63 2.94
CA THR A 106 19.10 -9.03 1.88
C THR A 106 18.07 -7.99 1.52
N ASN A 107 17.64 -7.15 2.47
CA ASN A 107 16.58 -6.16 2.23
C ASN A 107 16.89 -5.25 1.02
N HIS A 108 18.12 -4.81 0.87
CA HIS A 108 18.56 -3.90 -0.21
C HIS A 108 18.48 -4.53 -1.60
N VAL A 109 18.44 -5.85 -1.72
CA VAL A 109 18.35 -6.57 -3.01
C VAL A 109 17.06 -6.21 -3.73
N TYR A 110 15.94 -6.15 -3.02
CA TYR A 110 14.66 -5.72 -3.56
C TYR A 110 14.36 -4.24 -3.24
N ARG A 111 14.62 -3.79 -2.01
CA ARG A 111 14.41 -2.41 -1.56
C ARG A 111 15.63 -1.54 -1.87
N ARG A 112 15.89 -1.34 -3.17
CA ARG A 112 17.02 -0.55 -3.64
C ARG A 112 16.98 0.87 -3.09
N ASN A 113 18.14 1.46 -2.86
CA ASN A 113 18.30 2.82 -2.33
C ASN A 113 17.70 3.02 -0.93
N THR A 114 17.53 1.96 -0.15
CA THR A 114 17.17 2.05 1.27
C THR A 114 18.40 1.81 2.16
N ALA A 115 18.43 2.45 3.31
CA ALA A 115 19.49 2.28 4.32
C ALA A 115 18.92 1.51 5.51
N TRP A 116 19.47 0.33 5.79
CA TRP A 116 19.00 -0.57 6.85
C TRP A 116 18.92 0.12 8.21
N HIS A 117 20.01 0.77 8.65
CA HIS A 117 20.05 1.47 9.92
C HIS A 117 18.95 2.54 10.05
N LYS A 118 18.63 3.23 8.94
CA LYS A 118 17.53 4.21 8.91
C LYS A 118 16.17 3.57 9.09
N ILE A 119 15.95 2.40 8.47
CA ILE A 119 14.69 1.66 8.61
C ILE A 119 14.49 1.28 10.08
N VAL A 120 15.51 0.72 10.71
CA VAL A 120 15.47 0.29 12.12
C VAL A 120 15.24 1.49 13.04
N GLU A 121 16.08 2.54 12.96
CA GLU A 121 15.94 3.76 13.77
C GLU A 121 14.53 4.40 13.67
N ASN A 122 14.01 4.48 12.46
CA ASN A 122 12.72 5.09 12.19
C ASN A 122 11.56 4.25 12.73
N ALA A 123 11.58 2.93 12.51
CA ALA A 123 10.57 2.01 13.01
C ALA A 123 10.57 1.98 14.55
N GLU A 124 11.72 1.88 15.18
CA GLU A 124 11.86 1.95 16.66
C GLU A 124 11.35 3.27 17.22
N SER A 125 11.67 4.40 16.56
CA SER A 125 11.19 5.72 16.99
C SER A 125 9.68 5.86 16.88
N PHE A 126 9.05 5.29 15.85
CA PHE A 126 7.61 5.27 15.67
C PHE A 126 6.92 4.40 16.75
N VAL A 127 7.44 3.18 16.98
CA VAL A 127 6.91 2.25 17.99
C VAL A 127 7.09 2.80 19.40
N ALA A 128 8.27 3.34 19.73
CA ALA A 128 8.54 3.93 21.05
C ALA A 128 7.66 5.14 21.36
N ALA A 129 7.19 5.86 20.33
CA ALA A 129 6.22 6.95 20.46
C ALA A 129 4.75 6.48 20.52
N GLY A 130 4.50 5.17 20.56
CA GLY A 130 3.16 4.58 20.69
C GLY A 130 2.50 4.21 19.36
N GLY A 131 3.19 4.33 18.23
CA GLY A 131 2.66 3.96 16.92
C GLY A 131 2.52 2.44 16.74
N SER A 132 1.45 2.00 16.06
CA SER A 132 1.27 0.59 15.67
C SER A 132 1.98 0.30 14.37
N ALA A 133 3.07 -0.46 14.44
CA ALA A 133 3.88 -0.86 13.29
C ALA A 133 3.57 -2.29 12.86
N HIS A 134 3.39 -2.49 11.55
CA HIS A 134 3.21 -3.79 10.92
C HIS A 134 4.36 -4.06 9.97
N TRP A 135 4.96 -5.24 10.03
CA TRP A 135 6.02 -5.66 9.11
C TRP A 135 5.44 -6.50 7.99
N ASP A 136 5.58 -6.04 6.74
CA ASP A 136 5.15 -6.77 5.53
C ASP A 136 6.37 -7.16 4.70
N MET A 137 6.69 -8.45 4.66
CA MET A 137 7.83 -9.02 3.95
C MET A 137 7.39 -9.72 2.68
N LEU A 138 7.98 -9.35 1.54
CA LEU A 138 7.87 -10.10 0.30
C LEU A 138 8.96 -11.17 0.25
N ILE A 139 8.53 -12.42 -0.01
CA ILE A 139 9.42 -13.58 -0.06
C ILE A 139 9.94 -13.78 -1.48
N TYR A 140 11.24 -13.96 -1.59
CA TYR A 140 12.01 -14.31 -2.77
C TYR A 140 13.02 -15.41 -2.42
N GLU A 141 13.64 -16.04 -3.42
CA GLU A 141 14.71 -17.02 -3.22
C GLU A 141 15.82 -16.51 -2.27
N HIS A 142 16.26 -15.27 -2.47
CA HIS A 142 17.39 -14.69 -1.73
C HIS A 142 17.11 -14.38 -0.24
N ASN A 143 15.84 -14.29 0.17
CA ASN A 143 15.47 -13.91 1.54
C ASN A 143 14.57 -14.91 2.28
N GLN A 144 14.11 -15.99 1.61
CA GLN A 144 13.19 -16.96 2.19
C GLN A 144 13.71 -17.61 3.48
N HIS A 145 15.03 -17.77 3.59
CA HIS A 145 15.70 -18.36 4.76
C HIS A 145 15.69 -17.45 6.00
N GLN A 146 15.33 -16.18 5.87
CA GLN A 146 15.33 -15.19 6.96
C GLN A 146 13.96 -14.94 7.59
N ILE A 147 12.89 -15.62 7.15
CA ILE A 147 11.52 -15.35 7.62
C ILE A 147 11.42 -15.40 9.14
N ASP A 148 11.96 -16.45 9.78
CA ASP A 148 11.88 -16.62 11.23
C ASP A 148 12.72 -15.59 11.98
N GLN A 149 13.88 -15.22 11.45
CA GLN A 149 14.73 -14.18 12.01
C GLN A 149 14.06 -12.80 11.90
N CYS A 150 13.44 -12.48 10.76
CA CYS A 150 12.68 -11.25 10.57
C CYS A 150 11.48 -11.19 11.53
N ARG A 151 10.77 -12.31 11.71
CA ARG A 151 9.65 -12.41 12.66
C ARG A 151 10.12 -12.17 14.10
N GLN A 152 11.25 -12.75 14.49
CA GLN A 152 11.81 -12.53 15.83
C GLN A 152 12.24 -11.07 16.02
N LEU A 153 12.95 -10.50 15.07
CA LEU A 153 13.34 -9.10 15.11
C LEU A 153 12.13 -8.16 15.18
N ALA A 154 11.07 -8.45 14.44
CA ALA A 154 9.82 -7.69 14.51
C ALA A 154 9.21 -7.70 15.93
N ARG A 155 9.23 -8.86 16.64
CA ARG A 155 8.82 -8.95 18.05
C ARG A 155 9.69 -8.10 18.94
N ASP A 156 11.00 -8.21 18.79
CA ASP A 156 12.00 -7.51 19.63
C ASP A 156 11.89 -5.99 19.47
N MET A 157 11.61 -5.51 18.24
CA MET A 157 11.37 -4.11 17.94
C MET A 157 9.96 -3.64 18.33
N GLY A 158 9.07 -4.53 18.80
CA GLY A 158 7.74 -4.18 19.24
C GLY A 158 6.71 -3.93 18.12
N PHE A 159 6.91 -4.51 16.93
CA PHE A 159 5.88 -4.53 15.90
C PHE A 159 4.61 -5.24 16.38
N THR A 160 3.45 -4.79 15.91
CA THR A 160 2.15 -5.37 16.27
C THR A 160 1.84 -6.60 15.43
N TRP A 161 2.22 -6.58 14.15
CA TRP A 161 1.94 -7.64 13.20
C TRP A 161 3.16 -7.93 12.31
N PHE A 162 3.30 -9.19 11.94
CA PHE A 162 4.26 -9.66 10.95
C PHE A 162 3.55 -10.48 9.87
N ARG A 163 3.90 -10.22 8.61
CA ARG A 163 3.43 -11.00 7.49
C ARG A 163 4.56 -11.27 6.51
N ALA A 164 4.72 -12.51 6.09
CA ALA A 164 5.57 -12.92 4.99
C ALA A 164 4.71 -13.53 3.87
N LYS A 165 4.82 -13.00 2.66
CA LYS A 165 4.03 -13.44 1.51
C LYS A 165 4.85 -13.47 0.24
N VAL A 166 4.54 -14.39 -0.67
CA VAL A 166 5.14 -14.42 -2.00
C VAL A 166 4.65 -13.24 -2.82
N SER A 167 5.55 -12.65 -3.60
CA SER A 167 5.20 -11.51 -4.45
C SER A 167 4.22 -11.93 -5.56
N LYS A 168 3.10 -11.22 -5.67
CA LYS A 168 2.16 -11.40 -6.79
C LYS A 168 2.73 -10.93 -8.14
N ARG A 169 3.86 -10.24 -8.15
CA ARG A 169 4.51 -9.76 -9.39
C ARG A 169 5.04 -10.88 -10.26
N PHE A 170 5.31 -12.06 -9.72
CA PHE A 170 5.66 -13.23 -10.53
C PHE A 170 4.53 -13.61 -11.50
N VAL A 171 3.28 -13.28 -11.18
CA VAL A 171 2.12 -13.52 -12.04
C VAL A 171 1.87 -12.36 -13.01
N THR A 172 2.09 -11.12 -12.55
CA THR A 172 1.67 -9.92 -13.26
C THR A 172 2.75 -9.27 -14.12
N THR A 173 4.02 -9.64 -13.90
CA THR A 173 5.17 -9.06 -14.61
C THR A 173 5.87 -10.16 -15.43
N PRO A 174 5.93 -10.05 -16.77
CA PRO A 174 6.47 -11.11 -17.64
C PRO A 174 7.94 -11.44 -17.36
N VAL A 175 8.71 -10.44 -16.92
CA VAL A 175 10.13 -10.62 -16.54
C VAL A 175 10.34 -10.00 -15.17
N HIS A 176 10.65 -10.83 -14.21
CA HIS A 176 11.04 -10.38 -12.87
C HIS A 176 12.55 -10.59 -12.70
N PHE A 177 13.25 -9.58 -12.17
CA PHE A 177 14.70 -9.64 -11.97
C PHE A 177 15.12 -10.48 -10.75
N LEU A 178 14.18 -10.94 -9.94
CA LEU A 178 14.38 -11.81 -8.78
C LEU A 178 13.66 -13.14 -8.99
N ASN A 179 14.25 -14.20 -8.47
CA ASN A 179 13.66 -15.52 -8.49
C ASN A 179 12.57 -15.67 -7.41
N PRO A 180 11.49 -16.42 -7.69
CA PRO A 180 10.53 -16.82 -6.67
C PRO A 180 11.20 -17.70 -5.61
N PRO A 181 10.58 -17.84 -4.42
CA PRO A 181 11.08 -18.78 -3.41
C PRO A 181 10.97 -20.23 -3.90
N ASP A 182 11.72 -21.11 -3.24
CA ASP A 182 11.70 -22.55 -3.54
C ASP A 182 10.29 -23.12 -3.43
N GLY A 183 9.97 -24.03 -4.35
CA GLY A 183 8.64 -24.67 -4.40
C GLY A 183 7.51 -23.77 -4.90
N TYR A 184 7.79 -22.53 -5.33
CA TYR A 184 6.76 -21.67 -5.91
C TYR A 184 6.28 -22.23 -7.25
N SER A 185 4.96 -22.29 -7.40
CA SER A 185 4.29 -22.54 -8.67
C SER A 185 3.40 -21.38 -9.05
N LEU A 186 3.34 -21.07 -10.34
CA LEU A 186 2.41 -20.05 -10.83
C LEU A 186 0.97 -20.49 -10.50
N PRO A 187 0.18 -19.63 -9.89
CA PRO A 187 -1.24 -19.94 -9.66
C PRO A 187 -1.95 -20.11 -10.99
N ASN A 188 -2.95 -20.97 -11.02
CA ASN A 188 -3.81 -21.16 -12.18
C ASN A 188 -4.49 -19.85 -12.55
N THR A 189 -4.80 -19.67 -13.85
CA THR A 189 -5.60 -18.54 -14.32
C THR A 189 -6.97 -18.60 -13.65
N LYS A 190 -7.35 -17.50 -13.04
CA LYS A 190 -8.61 -17.37 -12.33
C LYS A 190 -9.75 -17.18 -13.31
N THR A 191 -10.86 -17.89 -13.10
CA THR A 191 -12.00 -17.93 -14.00
C THR A 191 -13.34 -17.59 -13.33
N GLY A 192 -13.34 -17.38 -12.01
CA GLY A 192 -14.55 -17.05 -11.24
C GLY A 192 -15.15 -15.69 -11.56
N ALA A 193 -16.38 -15.45 -11.10
CA ALA A 193 -17.03 -14.15 -11.18
C ALA A 193 -16.19 -13.06 -10.47
N ILE A 194 -16.36 -11.81 -10.90
CA ILE A 194 -15.63 -10.70 -10.30
C ILE A 194 -16.32 -10.23 -9.00
N SER A 195 -15.62 -10.39 -7.87
CA SER A 195 -16.02 -9.79 -6.60
C SER A 195 -15.09 -8.61 -6.28
N CYS A 196 -15.50 -7.41 -6.66
CA CYS A 196 -14.64 -6.23 -6.60
C CYS A 196 -14.48 -5.71 -5.18
N HIS A 197 -13.27 -5.82 -4.62
CA HIS A 197 -12.96 -5.33 -3.28
C HIS A 197 -13.21 -3.83 -3.12
N ALA A 198 -12.86 -3.02 -4.11
CA ALA A 198 -13.01 -1.57 -4.00
C ALA A 198 -14.48 -1.15 -4.01
N MET A 199 -15.36 -1.82 -4.77
CA MET A 199 -16.81 -1.58 -4.72
C MET A 199 -17.41 -2.06 -3.39
N ASN A 200 -17.04 -3.25 -2.95
CA ASN A 200 -17.55 -3.82 -1.70
C ASN A 200 -17.15 -2.98 -0.48
N GLU A 201 -15.99 -2.32 -0.53
CA GLU A 201 -15.49 -1.44 0.51
C GLU A 201 -15.82 0.04 0.26
N GLN A 202 -16.52 0.37 -0.82
CA GLN A 202 -16.83 1.76 -1.22
C GLN A 202 -15.58 2.64 -1.22
N SER A 203 -14.47 2.12 -1.75
CA SER A 203 -13.17 2.79 -1.72
C SER A 203 -12.77 3.33 -3.10
N ILE A 204 -12.02 4.41 -3.11
CA ILE A 204 -11.42 5.02 -4.29
C ILE A 204 -9.91 5.07 -4.13
N TYR A 205 -9.19 5.18 -5.23
CA TYR A 205 -7.75 5.42 -5.26
C TYR A 205 -7.47 6.77 -5.90
N VAL A 206 -6.64 7.58 -5.23
CA VAL A 206 -6.16 8.85 -5.77
C VAL A 206 -4.65 8.76 -5.96
N ALA A 207 -4.21 8.96 -7.19
CA ALA A 207 -2.80 8.97 -7.54
C ALA A 207 -2.12 10.27 -7.07
N ALA A 208 -0.79 10.26 -6.96
CA ALA A 208 -0.02 11.41 -6.50
C ALA A 208 -0.18 12.67 -7.39
N ASN A 209 -0.52 12.49 -8.66
CA ASN A 209 -0.85 13.58 -9.60
C ASN A 209 -2.32 14.08 -9.49
N GLY A 210 -3.11 13.55 -8.56
CA GLY A 210 -4.50 13.92 -8.33
C GLY A 210 -5.53 13.15 -9.17
N HIS A 211 -5.11 12.22 -10.04
CA HIS A 211 -6.06 11.39 -10.79
C HIS A 211 -6.79 10.43 -9.86
N VAL A 212 -8.11 10.40 -9.99
CA VAL A 212 -8.99 9.48 -9.27
C VAL A 212 -9.20 8.23 -10.11
N LEU A 213 -8.95 7.05 -9.53
CA LEU A 213 -9.02 5.76 -10.19
C LEU A 213 -9.94 4.81 -9.42
N PRO A 214 -10.54 3.82 -10.11
CA PRO A 214 -11.39 2.82 -9.45
C PRO A 214 -10.71 2.06 -8.32
N CYS A 215 -9.45 1.68 -8.51
CA CYS A 215 -8.66 1.02 -7.47
C CYS A 215 -7.16 1.18 -7.73
N CYS A 216 -6.33 0.86 -6.74
CA CYS A 216 -4.87 1.00 -6.83
C CYS A 216 -4.22 0.10 -7.90
N TRP A 217 -4.87 -0.96 -8.35
CA TRP A 217 -4.36 -1.84 -9.39
C TRP A 217 -4.38 -1.20 -10.78
N PHE A 218 -5.28 -0.25 -11.00
CA PHE A 218 -5.32 0.56 -12.22
C PHE A 218 -4.30 1.69 -12.24
N GLY A 219 -3.60 1.94 -11.15
CA GLY A 219 -2.58 2.98 -11.11
C GLY A 219 -1.47 2.86 -12.17
N GLY A 220 -1.37 1.72 -12.86
CA GLY A 220 -0.48 1.49 -14.01
C GLY A 220 -1.14 1.67 -15.37
N GLU A 221 -2.44 1.82 -15.45
CA GLU A 221 -3.17 2.06 -16.69
C GLU A 221 -3.78 3.45 -16.60
N VAL A 222 -3.39 4.31 -17.51
CA VAL A 222 -3.93 5.67 -17.59
C VAL A 222 -5.36 5.54 -18.10
N PHE A 223 -6.33 5.52 -17.20
CA PHE A 223 -7.64 6.03 -17.58
C PHE A 223 -7.47 7.55 -17.73
N SER A 224 -7.79 8.08 -18.90
CA SER A 224 -7.91 9.52 -19.12
C SER A 224 -9.14 10.04 -18.38
N LEU A 225 -9.09 9.99 -17.05
CA LEU A 225 -10.12 10.50 -16.18
C LEU A 225 -9.74 11.92 -15.79
N ASP A 226 -10.45 12.88 -16.32
CA ASP A 226 -10.54 14.17 -15.66
C ASP A 226 -11.10 13.95 -14.26
N ALA A 227 -10.36 14.40 -13.25
CA ALA A 227 -10.49 14.03 -11.84
C ALA A 227 -11.80 14.51 -11.18
N HIS A 228 -12.94 14.11 -11.71
CA HIS A 228 -14.25 14.41 -11.12
C HIS A 228 -14.90 13.12 -10.59
N ALA A 229 -15.42 13.16 -9.36
CA ALA A 229 -16.05 11.99 -8.72
C ALA A 229 -17.24 11.40 -9.55
N GLN A 230 -17.89 12.23 -10.39
CA GLN A 230 -18.96 11.76 -11.30
C GLN A 230 -18.41 10.90 -12.45
N GLU A 231 -17.22 11.18 -12.94
CA GLU A 231 -16.54 10.39 -13.97
C GLU A 231 -16.08 9.06 -13.41
N LEU A 232 -15.62 9.03 -12.16
CA LEU A 232 -15.28 7.81 -11.46
C LEU A 232 -16.47 6.84 -11.38
N LEU A 233 -17.67 7.35 -11.06
CA LEU A 233 -18.90 6.53 -11.03
C LEU A 233 -19.28 6.03 -12.41
N SER A 234 -19.04 6.81 -13.48
CA SER A 234 -19.31 6.36 -14.85
C SER A 234 -18.34 5.27 -15.29
N ASP A 235 -17.07 5.37 -14.91
CA ASP A 235 -16.07 4.35 -15.20
C ASP A 235 -16.28 3.07 -14.41
N TRP A 236 -16.67 3.18 -13.16
CA TRP A 236 -17.09 2.04 -12.37
C TRP A 236 -18.26 1.31 -13.01
N ALA A 237 -19.27 2.04 -13.47
CA ALA A 237 -20.42 1.47 -14.14
C ALA A 237 -20.07 0.80 -15.49
N GLN A 238 -19.12 1.36 -16.23
CA GLN A 238 -18.62 0.77 -17.46
C GLN A 238 -17.79 -0.47 -17.17
N LEU A 239 -16.89 -0.40 -16.21
CA LEU A 239 -16.02 -1.49 -15.79
C LEU A 239 -16.85 -2.68 -15.28
N SER A 240 -17.84 -2.43 -14.40
CA SER A 240 -18.68 -3.49 -13.83
C SER A 240 -19.55 -4.18 -14.87
N ARG A 241 -20.07 -3.45 -15.87
CA ARG A 241 -20.82 -4.04 -16.98
C ARG A 241 -20.01 -4.99 -17.84
N SER A 242 -18.70 -4.84 -17.88
CA SER A 242 -17.82 -5.74 -18.64
C SER A 242 -17.57 -7.09 -17.96
N TRP A 243 -17.85 -7.21 -16.65
CA TRP A 243 -17.43 -8.38 -15.87
C TRP A 243 -18.10 -9.69 -16.28
N ASP A 244 -19.35 -9.63 -16.75
CA ASP A 244 -20.11 -10.83 -17.16
C ASP A 244 -19.70 -11.36 -18.53
N HIS A 245 -19.06 -10.54 -19.38
CA HIS A 245 -18.78 -10.88 -20.77
C HIS A 245 -17.29 -10.85 -21.13
N ALA A 246 -16.60 -9.80 -20.73
CA ALA A 246 -15.20 -9.57 -21.03
C ALA A 246 -14.54 -8.77 -19.91
N PRO A 247 -14.30 -9.38 -18.73
CA PRO A 247 -13.74 -8.68 -17.61
C PRO A 247 -12.34 -8.15 -17.93
N HIS A 248 -12.06 -6.94 -17.48
CA HIS A 248 -10.73 -6.38 -17.63
C HIS A 248 -9.69 -7.30 -16.97
N ARG A 249 -8.54 -7.52 -17.65
CA ARG A 249 -7.48 -8.44 -17.19
C ARG A 249 -7.06 -8.23 -15.74
N ILE A 250 -7.00 -6.97 -15.28
CA ILE A 250 -6.66 -6.63 -13.88
C ILE A 250 -7.76 -7.11 -12.92
N CYS A 251 -9.03 -6.90 -13.25
CA CYS A 251 -10.16 -7.38 -12.45
C CYS A 251 -10.13 -8.91 -12.35
N GLN A 252 -9.93 -9.59 -13.49
CA GLN A 252 -9.85 -11.06 -13.55
C GLN A 252 -8.70 -11.58 -12.68
N ALA A 253 -7.51 -11.01 -12.81
CA ALA A 253 -6.33 -11.47 -12.07
C ALA A 253 -6.39 -11.16 -10.55
N THR A 254 -7.16 -10.14 -10.15
CA THR A 254 -7.11 -9.62 -8.78
C THR A 254 -8.38 -9.92 -7.98
N CYS A 255 -9.54 -9.87 -8.61
CA CYS A 255 -10.85 -9.90 -7.94
C CYS A 255 -11.77 -11.05 -8.38
N ALA A 256 -11.31 -12.02 -9.19
CA ALA A 256 -12.11 -13.22 -9.46
C ALA A 256 -12.32 -14.03 -8.16
N GLU A 257 -13.50 -14.65 -7.99
CA GLU A 257 -13.94 -15.28 -6.72
C GLU A 257 -13.05 -16.40 -6.21
N ASP A 258 -12.37 -17.13 -7.10
CA ASP A 258 -11.36 -18.13 -6.73
C ASP A 258 -10.06 -17.48 -6.19
N THR A 259 -10.04 -16.14 -6.10
CA THR A 259 -9.00 -15.42 -5.39
C THR A 259 -9.33 -15.35 -3.90
N GLN A 260 -8.81 -16.25 -3.09
CA GLN A 260 -8.82 -16.09 -1.64
C GLN A 260 -7.93 -14.90 -1.23
N GLY A 261 -8.32 -13.70 -1.60
CA GLY A 261 -7.68 -12.47 -1.20
C GLY A 261 -8.48 -11.82 -0.08
N THR A 262 -7.86 -11.59 1.06
CA THR A 262 -8.46 -10.73 2.07
C THR A 262 -8.61 -9.32 1.52
N SER A 263 -9.76 -8.71 1.78
CA SER A 263 -9.98 -7.30 1.49
C SER A 263 -8.89 -6.44 2.16
N PHE A 264 -8.64 -5.27 1.61
CA PHE A 264 -7.61 -4.36 2.13
C PHE A 264 -7.86 -3.98 3.61
N SER A 265 -9.13 -3.85 4.01
CA SER A 265 -9.52 -3.56 5.39
C SER A 265 -9.33 -4.74 6.35
N LYS A 266 -9.26 -5.98 5.83
CA LYS A 266 -9.18 -7.21 6.64
C LYS A 266 -7.84 -7.93 6.53
N GLN A 267 -6.89 -7.41 5.76
CA GLN A 267 -5.64 -8.10 5.46
C GLN A 267 -4.82 -8.48 6.70
N TRP A 268 -4.96 -7.75 7.81
CA TRP A 268 -4.25 -7.99 9.07
C TRP A 268 -5.01 -8.83 10.09
N LYS A 269 -6.25 -9.22 9.81
CA LYS A 269 -7.06 -10.04 10.75
C LYS A 269 -6.69 -11.51 10.78
N ILE A 270 -6.02 -12.00 9.74
CA ILE A 270 -5.61 -13.41 9.58
C ILE A 270 -4.10 -13.58 9.64
N GLU A 271 -3.35 -12.51 9.86
CA GLU A 271 -1.91 -12.54 9.97
C GLU A 271 -1.46 -12.79 11.42
N GLU A 272 -0.19 -13.09 11.61
CA GLU A 272 0.37 -13.34 12.93
C GLU A 272 0.43 -12.05 13.74
N GLN A 273 -0.39 -11.95 14.76
CA GLN A 273 -0.30 -10.90 15.77
C GLN A 273 0.87 -11.20 16.72
N LEU A 274 1.76 -10.24 16.89
CA LEU A 274 2.98 -10.38 17.69
C LEU A 274 2.81 -9.91 19.15
N LYS A 275 1.78 -9.07 19.41
CA LYS A 275 1.46 -8.52 20.75
C LYS A 275 0.10 -8.98 21.21
#